data_c99deb0286aef57a49a2bbb1929e611d
#
_entry.id   c99deb0286aef57a49a2bbb1929e611d
#
_cell.length_a   1.000
_cell.length_b   1.000
_cell.length_c   1.000
_cell.angle_alpha   90.00
_cell.angle_beta   90.00
_cell.angle_gamma   90.00
#
_symmetry.space_group_name_H-M   'P 1'
#
loop_
_entity.id
_entity.type
_entity.pdbx_description
1 polymer ?
#
loop_
_entity_poly.entity_id
_entity_poly.type
_entity_poly.pdbx_seq_one_letter_code
_entity_poly.pdbx_strand_id
1 'polypeptide(L)'
;IPLRLVGSEMCIRDSIEKIHAAMDDYAQNVLTRAVDGFIYVERTEQSGKVRQGLVGMVDLEAYSYRRGEKCTVRPSESTVESRIPPRMKVRTGATLETPHIMMLADDPQCTLIEPIAARKNELRKVYEGELMLGGGHVAGWAVEDPALIAQIENALTVLGSQEEFDKKYPDATRRDPLTLAVGDGNHSLATAKACWEELKKTLTPEQAENHPARWCLAEVCNVHSPAIEIEPIHRVLFNVDCATVLLSLITWSDANMAGCCFGGNKKQPFTLAGPH
;
A
#
# COMPACT_ATOMS: atom_id res chain seq x y z
N ILE A 1 -11.12 7.82 29.53
CA ILE A 1 -12.25 6.89 29.65
C ILE A 1 -11.99 5.80 28.61
N PRO A 2 -11.73 4.55 28.99
CA PRO A 2 -11.57 3.49 28.02
C PRO A 2 -12.93 3.28 27.33
N LEU A 3 -13.00 3.49 26.02
CA LEU A 3 -14.11 3.02 25.21
C LEU A 3 -14.15 1.49 25.33
N ARG A 4 -14.99 0.99 26.23
CA ARG A 4 -15.43 -0.39 26.20
C ARG A 4 -16.27 -0.56 24.94
N LEU A 5 -15.70 -1.12 23.91
CA LEU A 5 -16.47 -1.80 22.88
C LEU A 5 -17.11 -3.03 23.53
N VAL A 6 -18.25 -2.83 24.15
CA VAL A 6 -19.14 -3.91 24.62
C VAL A 6 -20.01 -4.29 23.44
N GLY A 7 -19.40 -4.96 22.45
CA GLY A 7 -20.15 -5.75 21.50
C GLY A 7 -19.99 -7.21 21.91
N SER A 8 -21.08 -7.90 22.20
CA SER A 8 -21.04 -9.36 22.29
C SER A 8 -20.54 -9.90 20.94
N GLU A 9 -19.89 -11.07 20.89
CA GLU A 9 -19.47 -11.72 19.63
C GLU A 9 -20.64 -11.87 18.65
N MET A 10 -21.86 -11.97 19.16
CA MET A 10 -23.11 -11.99 18.40
C MET A 10 -23.34 -10.65 17.66
N CYS A 11 -23.18 -9.50 18.31
CA CYS A 11 -23.35 -8.19 17.67
C CYS A 11 -22.30 -7.95 16.58
N ILE A 12 -21.08 -8.43 16.77
CA ILE A 12 -20.01 -8.33 15.76
C ILE A 12 -20.36 -9.20 14.55
N ARG A 13 -20.82 -10.42 14.76
CA ARG A 13 -21.24 -11.33 13.68
C ARG A 13 -22.41 -10.75 12.88
N ASP A 14 -23.46 -10.29 13.54
CA ASP A 14 -24.62 -9.66 12.90
C ASP A 14 -24.22 -8.42 12.07
N SER A 15 -23.21 -7.67 12.54
CA SER A 15 -22.68 -6.52 11.80
C SER A 15 -21.90 -6.96 10.55
N ILE A 16 -21.12 -8.04 10.64
CA ILE A 16 -20.38 -8.59 9.48
C ILE A 16 -21.35 -9.13 8.43
N GLU A 17 -22.36 -9.88 8.83
CA GLU A 17 -23.40 -10.40 7.93
C GLU A 17 -24.14 -9.29 7.19
N LYS A 18 -24.49 -8.19 7.88
CA LYS A 18 -25.09 -7.01 7.23
C LYS A 18 -24.14 -6.31 6.25
N ILE A 19 -22.86 -6.24 6.59
CA ILE A 19 -21.82 -5.68 5.69
C ILE A 19 -21.72 -6.54 4.43
N HIS A 20 -21.64 -7.87 4.56
CA HIS A 20 -21.55 -8.78 3.42
C HIS A 20 -22.82 -8.69 2.54
N ALA A 21 -24.01 -8.68 3.15
CA ALA A 21 -25.25 -8.51 2.41
C ALA A 21 -25.31 -7.18 1.64
N ALA A 22 -24.79 -6.09 2.24
CA ALA A 22 -24.68 -4.81 1.53
C ALA A 22 -23.65 -4.85 0.39
N MET A 23 -22.53 -5.56 0.57
CA MET A 23 -21.55 -5.76 -0.50
C MET A 23 -22.14 -6.53 -1.68
N ASP A 24 -22.93 -7.59 -1.41
CA ASP A 24 -23.62 -8.36 -2.43
C ASP A 24 -24.63 -7.52 -3.20
N ASP A 25 -25.42 -6.71 -2.49
CA ASP A 25 -26.36 -5.77 -3.12
C ASP A 25 -25.64 -4.74 -3.99
N TYR A 26 -24.55 -4.16 -3.51
CA TYR A 26 -23.75 -3.21 -4.28
C TYR A 26 -23.11 -3.85 -5.52
N ALA A 27 -22.60 -5.08 -5.40
CA ALA A 27 -22.04 -5.80 -6.55
C ALA A 27 -23.09 -6.06 -7.64
N GLN A 28 -24.34 -6.35 -7.25
CA GLN A 28 -25.41 -6.68 -8.17
C GLN A 28 -26.14 -5.44 -8.74
N ASN A 29 -26.36 -4.43 -7.92
CA ASN A 29 -27.29 -3.35 -8.24
C ASN A 29 -26.67 -1.96 -8.41
N VAL A 30 -25.43 -1.75 -7.87
CA VAL A 30 -24.78 -0.43 -7.89
C VAL A 30 -23.53 -0.44 -8.77
N LEU A 31 -22.63 -1.42 -8.56
CA LEU A 31 -21.36 -1.51 -9.28
C LEU A 31 -21.54 -2.31 -10.59
N THR A 32 -22.32 -1.76 -11.50
CA THR A 32 -22.73 -2.43 -12.75
C THR A 32 -21.75 -2.24 -13.91
N ARG A 33 -20.71 -1.44 -13.74
CA ARG A 33 -19.69 -1.18 -14.77
C ARG A 33 -18.40 -1.93 -14.45
N ALA A 34 -17.84 -2.58 -15.46
CA ALA A 34 -16.55 -3.25 -15.38
C ALA A 34 -15.52 -2.56 -16.28
N VAL A 35 -14.26 -2.64 -15.89
CA VAL A 35 -13.09 -2.26 -16.69
C VAL A 35 -12.20 -3.49 -16.76
N ASP A 36 -11.83 -3.89 -17.97
CA ASP A 36 -10.91 -5.00 -18.20
C ASP A 36 -9.50 -4.43 -18.45
N GLY A 37 -8.75 -4.24 -17.39
CA GLY A 37 -7.44 -3.62 -17.42
C GLY A 37 -7.13 -2.85 -16.14
N PHE A 38 -6.42 -1.73 -16.28
CA PHE A 38 -6.11 -0.84 -15.15
C PHE A 38 -7.02 0.39 -15.15
N ILE A 39 -7.03 1.10 -14.02
CA ILE A 39 -7.61 2.44 -13.95
C ILE A 39 -6.51 3.43 -13.60
N TYR A 40 -6.24 4.37 -14.48
CA TYR A 40 -5.43 5.54 -14.16
C TYR A 40 -6.27 6.50 -13.32
N VAL A 41 -5.73 6.96 -12.17
CA VAL A 41 -6.43 7.81 -11.21
C VAL A 41 -5.65 9.10 -10.99
N GLU A 42 -6.36 10.21 -10.99
CA GLU A 42 -5.88 11.49 -10.44
C GLU A 42 -6.69 11.85 -9.20
N ARG A 43 -6.00 12.10 -8.10
CA ARG A 43 -6.58 12.66 -6.89
C ARG A 43 -5.98 14.04 -6.63
N THR A 44 -6.79 15.08 -6.75
CA THR A 44 -6.41 16.44 -6.39
C THR A 44 -6.67 16.63 -4.90
N GLU A 45 -5.63 16.91 -4.15
CA GLU A 45 -5.68 17.14 -2.71
C GLU A 45 -6.12 18.57 -2.40
N GLN A 46 -6.42 18.85 -1.14
CA GLN A 46 -6.74 20.24 -0.69
C GLN A 46 -5.58 21.23 -0.93
N SER A 47 -4.35 20.73 -0.92
CA SER A 47 -3.15 21.49 -1.24
C SER A 47 -3.06 21.95 -2.71
N GLY A 48 -3.92 21.41 -3.57
CA GLY A 48 -3.85 21.56 -5.02
C GLY A 48 -2.87 20.60 -5.69
N LYS A 49 -2.13 19.78 -4.95
CA LYS A 49 -1.27 18.73 -5.53
C LYS A 49 -2.14 17.64 -6.13
N VAL A 50 -1.68 17.09 -7.25
CA VAL A 50 -2.35 16.00 -7.96
C VAL A 50 -1.54 14.72 -7.78
N ARG A 51 -2.08 13.77 -7.00
CA ARG A 51 -1.53 12.44 -6.90
C ARG A 51 -2.02 11.62 -8.09
N GLN A 52 -1.08 11.05 -8.83
CA GLN A 52 -1.32 10.14 -9.93
C GLN A 52 -1.10 8.71 -9.47
N GLY A 53 -2.01 7.82 -9.85
CA GLY A 53 -1.95 6.42 -9.46
C GLY A 53 -2.47 5.50 -10.56
N LEU A 54 -2.12 4.24 -10.43
CA LEU A 54 -2.59 3.16 -11.28
C LEU A 54 -3.25 2.10 -10.40
N VAL A 55 -4.57 1.95 -10.52
CA VAL A 55 -5.33 0.93 -9.79
C VAL A 55 -5.29 -0.37 -10.58
N GLY A 56 -4.91 -1.43 -9.90
CA GLY A 56 -4.83 -2.77 -10.44
C GLY A 56 -4.82 -3.81 -9.32
N MET A 57 -4.57 -5.06 -9.68
CA MET A 57 -4.54 -6.18 -8.75
C MET A 57 -3.10 -6.63 -8.48
N VAL A 58 -2.76 -6.79 -7.21
CA VAL A 58 -1.46 -7.31 -6.75
C VAL A 58 -1.59 -8.80 -6.49
N ASP A 59 -0.68 -9.60 -7.05
CA ASP A 59 -0.58 -11.03 -6.76
C ASP A 59 -0.06 -11.25 -5.33
N LEU A 60 -0.89 -11.85 -4.50
CA LEU A 60 -0.52 -12.17 -3.12
C LEU A 60 0.58 -13.23 -3.02
N GLU A 61 0.86 -13.99 -4.08
CA GLU A 61 2.01 -14.89 -4.13
C GLU A 61 3.35 -14.13 -4.24
N ALA A 62 3.35 -12.93 -4.80
CA ALA A 62 4.52 -12.06 -4.87
C ALA A 62 4.80 -11.29 -3.57
N TYR A 63 3.85 -11.30 -2.63
CA TYR A 63 3.90 -10.55 -1.37
C TYR A 63 4.15 -11.44 -0.16
N SER A 64 4.99 -10.96 0.76
CA SER A 64 5.08 -11.48 2.12
C SER A 64 5.28 -10.36 3.13
N TYR A 65 4.57 -10.44 4.26
CA TYR A 65 4.76 -9.57 5.41
C TYR A 65 5.73 -10.15 6.45
N ARG A 66 6.18 -11.39 6.25
CA ARG A 66 7.11 -12.05 7.17
C ARG A 66 8.54 -11.59 6.90
N ARG A 67 9.21 -11.25 7.97
CA ARG A 67 10.59 -10.76 7.89
C ARG A 67 11.53 -11.84 7.35
N GLY A 68 12.30 -11.48 6.32
CA GLY A 68 13.32 -12.37 5.73
C GLY A 68 12.83 -13.27 4.61
N GLU A 69 11.53 -13.36 4.36
CA GLU A 69 11.02 -14.10 3.20
C GLU A 69 11.33 -13.38 1.88
N LYS A 70 11.64 -14.19 0.84
CA LYS A 70 11.86 -13.67 -0.51
C LYS A 70 10.54 -13.27 -1.14
N CYS A 71 10.42 -12.02 -1.54
CA CYS A 71 9.26 -11.47 -2.21
C CYS A 71 9.63 -10.19 -2.95
N THR A 72 8.95 -9.91 -4.04
CA THR A 72 9.15 -8.70 -4.85
C THR A 72 8.25 -7.55 -4.41
N VAL A 73 7.19 -7.86 -3.67
CA VAL A 73 6.29 -6.88 -3.04
C VAL A 73 6.48 -6.95 -1.54
N ARG A 74 6.82 -5.82 -0.90
CA ARG A 74 7.23 -5.80 0.52
C ARG A 74 6.47 -4.78 1.34
N PRO A 75 6.25 -5.05 2.64
CA PRO A 75 5.75 -4.05 3.56
C PRO A 75 6.82 -2.98 3.84
N SER A 76 6.39 -1.74 4.05
CA SER A 76 7.27 -0.65 4.49
C SER A 76 7.49 -0.64 6.00
N GLU A 77 6.63 -1.31 6.76
CA GLU A 77 6.70 -1.41 8.22
C GLU A 77 6.48 -2.86 8.68
N SER A 78 6.89 -3.15 9.90
CA SER A 78 6.63 -4.46 10.51
C SER A 78 5.15 -4.66 10.76
N THR A 79 4.62 -5.79 10.29
CA THR A 79 3.21 -6.14 10.51
C THR A 79 2.99 -6.60 11.94
N VAL A 80 2.02 -6.02 12.61
CA VAL A 80 1.58 -6.46 13.95
C VAL A 80 0.62 -7.64 13.77
N GLU A 81 1.13 -8.85 13.88
CA GLU A 81 0.39 -10.08 13.56
C GLU A 81 -0.90 -10.26 14.36
N SER A 82 -0.95 -9.78 15.63
CA SER A 82 -2.15 -9.83 16.46
C SER A 82 -3.33 -9.02 15.90
N ARG A 83 -3.08 -8.10 14.94
CA ARG A 83 -4.10 -7.31 14.26
C ARG A 83 -4.74 -8.04 13.07
N ILE A 84 -4.16 -9.15 12.61
CA ILE A 84 -4.64 -9.88 11.44
C ILE A 84 -5.93 -10.66 11.73
N PRO A 85 -6.05 -11.51 12.78
CA PRO A 85 -7.22 -12.36 12.97
C PRO A 85 -8.57 -11.61 13.07
N PRO A 86 -8.70 -10.47 13.75
CA PRO A 86 -9.95 -9.71 13.74
C PRO A 86 -10.35 -9.18 12.36
N ARG A 87 -9.36 -8.81 11.54
CA ARG A 87 -9.58 -8.32 10.17
C ARG A 87 -9.95 -9.45 9.21
N MET A 88 -9.38 -10.64 9.41
CA MET A 88 -9.76 -11.82 8.64
C MET A 88 -11.24 -12.15 8.80
N LYS A 89 -11.81 -12.01 9.99
CA LYS A 89 -13.25 -12.25 10.24
C LYS A 89 -14.14 -11.37 9.35
N VAL A 90 -13.73 -10.14 9.09
CA VAL A 90 -14.48 -9.21 8.22
C VAL A 90 -14.23 -9.51 6.74
N ARG A 91 -12.97 -9.80 6.37
CA ARG A 91 -12.59 -10.02 4.98
C ARG A 91 -13.07 -11.37 4.43
N THR A 92 -13.09 -12.42 5.28
CA THR A 92 -13.53 -13.75 4.86
C THR A 92 -15.00 -13.70 4.45
N GLY A 93 -15.29 -14.04 3.19
CA GLY A 93 -16.63 -13.97 2.60
C GLY A 93 -17.04 -12.60 2.07
N ALA A 94 -16.18 -11.58 2.15
CA ALA A 94 -16.43 -10.29 1.49
C ALA A 94 -16.38 -10.45 -0.04
N THR A 95 -17.38 -9.92 -0.72
CA THR A 95 -17.52 -9.97 -2.19
C THR A 95 -16.97 -8.74 -2.89
N LEU A 96 -16.70 -7.66 -2.14
CA LEU A 96 -16.14 -6.42 -2.66
C LEU A 96 -14.85 -6.05 -1.95
N GLU A 97 -13.98 -5.37 -2.68
CA GLU A 97 -12.75 -4.79 -2.21
C GLU A 97 -12.63 -3.35 -2.71
N THR A 98 -11.96 -2.48 -1.94
CA THR A 98 -11.68 -1.10 -2.36
C THR A 98 -10.17 -0.92 -2.53
N PRO A 99 -9.70 -0.11 -3.49
CA PRO A 99 -8.27 0.12 -3.73
C PRO A 99 -7.68 1.11 -2.70
N HIS A 100 -7.78 0.77 -1.41
CA HIS A 100 -7.27 1.60 -0.30
C HIS A 100 -5.82 1.30 0.08
N ILE A 101 -5.22 0.26 -0.52
CA ILE A 101 -3.83 -0.10 -0.31
C ILE A 101 -2.99 0.70 -1.29
N MET A 102 -2.12 1.55 -0.76
CA MET A 102 -1.19 2.33 -1.57
C MET A 102 0.13 1.58 -1.70
N MET A 103 0.51 1.29 -2.94
CA MET A 103 1.79 0.71 -3.30
C MET A 103 2.70 1.79 -3.87
N LEU A 104 3.97 1.75 -3.52
CA LEU A 104 4.98 2.69 -4.00
C LEU A 104 5.92 1.98 -4.98
N ALA A 105 6.03 2.54 -6.17
CA ALA A 105 7.05 2.19 -7.15
C ALA A 105 8.23 3.18 -7.00
N ASP A 106 9.45 2.67 -6.96
CA ASP A 106 10.66 3.48 -7.05
C ASP A 106 11.04 3.68 -8.51
N ASP A 107 10.38 4.64 -9.17
CA ASP A 107 10.51 4.93 -10.60
C ASP A 107 10.98 6.39 -10.84
N PRO A 108 12.28 6.69 -10.62
CA PRO A 108 12.82 8.04 -10.84
C PRO A 108 12.82 8.46 -12.31
N GLN A 109 12.67 7.51 -13.24
CA GLN A 109 12.61 7.78 -14.67
C GLN A 109 11.18 8.00 -15.19
N CYS A 110 10.17 7.90 -14.30
CA CYS A 110 8.77 8.13 -14.64
C CYS A 110 8.29 7.26 -15.81
N THR A 111 8.58 5.96 -15.77
CA THR A 111 8.31 5.02 -16.88
C THR A 111 6.99 4.28 -16.75
N LEU A 112 6.41 4.23 -15.53
CA LEU A 112 5.24 3.43 -15.23
C LEU A 112 3.92 4.22 -15.36
N ILE A 113 3.75 5.30 -14.62
CA ILE A 113 2.47 6.01 -14.47
C ILE A 113 2.40 7.21 -15.41
N GLU A 114 3.45 7.98 -15.48
CA GLU A 114 3.50 9.25 -16.18
C GLU A 114 3.26 9.13 -17.71
N PRO A 115 3.69 8.06 -18.41
CA PRO A 115 3.34 7.86 -19.81
C PRO A 115 1.84 7.64 -20.03
N ILE A 116 1.15 7.00 -19.07
CA ILE A 116 -0.30 6.83 -19.13
C ILE A 116 -0.99 8.17 -18.85
N ALA A 117 -0.51 8.92 -17.86
CA ALA A 117 -1.00 10.26 -17.55
C ALA A 117 -0.93 11.21 -18.77
N ALA A 118 0.16 11.16 -19.51
CA ALA A 118 0.33 11.96 -20.73
C ALA A 118 -0.72 11.68 -21.82
N ARG A 119 -1.28 10.47 -21.81
CA ARG A 119 -2.29 10.02 -22.79
C ARG A 119 -3.71 9.97 -22.21
N LYS A 120 -3.96 10.53 -21.02
CA LYS A 120 -5.26 10.44 -20.35
C LYS A 120 -6.45 10.93 -21.20
N ASN A 121 -6.23 11.92 -22.07
CA ASN A 121 -7.26 12.46 -22.95
C ASN A 121 -7.70 11.48 -24.05
N GLU A 122 -6.93 10.43 -24.31
CA GLU A 122 -7.26 9.34 -25.22
C GLU A 122 -8.04 8.23 -24.52
N LEU A 123 -8.07 8.23 -23.17
CA LEU A 123 -8.69 7.20 -22.35
C LEU A 123 -10.15 7.53 -22.03
N ARG A 124 -10.94 6.48 -21.86
CA ARG A 124 -12.35 6.59 -21.44
C ARG A 124 -12.41 6.93 -19.95
N LYS A 125 -12.92 8.14 -19.61
CA LYS A 125 -13.20 8.49 -18.21
C LYS A 125 -14.30 7.59 -17.65
N VAL A 126 -14.07 7.00 -16.49
CA VAL A 126 -15.00 6.05 -15.84
C VAL A 126 -15.72 6.62 -14.64
N TYR A 127 -15.05 7.51 -13.90
CA TYR A 127 -15.65 8.24 -12.79
C TYR A 127 -14.97 9.59 -12.56
N GLU A 128 -15.69 10.49 -11.91
CA GLU A 128 -15.19 11.79 -11.46
C GLU A 128 -16.10 12.32 -10.36
N GLY A 129 -15.54 12.96 -9.36
CA GLY A 129 -16.32 13.59 -8.30
C GLY A 129 -15.51 14.24 -7.20
N GLU A 130 -16.20 15.11 -6.45
CA GLU A 130 -15.68 15.71 -5.24
C GLU A 130 -15.69 14.70 -4.09
N LEU A 131 -14.63 14.70 -3.30
CA LEU A 131 -14.54 13.84 -2.14
C LEU A 131 -15.20 14.51 -0.93
N MET A 132 -15.83 13.68 -0.08
CA MET A 132 -16.51 14.15 1.12
C MET A 132 -15.55 14.93 2.05
N LEU A 133 -16.15 15.79 2.89
CA LEU A 133 -15.44 16.60 3.90
C LEU A 133 -14.31 17.48 3.32
N GLY A 134 -14.47 17.93 2.08
CA GLY A 134 -13.45 18.73 1.41
C GLY A 134 -12.17 17.95 1.09
N GLY A 135 -12.23 16.63 0.98
CA GLY A 135 -11.08 15.75 0.72
C GLY A 135 -10.44 15.92 -0.65
N GLY A 136 -10.89 16.93 -1.44
CA GLY A 136 -10.43 17.19 -2.79
C GLY A 136 -11.25 16.49 -3.85
N HIS A 137 -10.68 16.26 -5.00
CA HIS A 137 -11.35 15.74 -6.19
C HIS A 137 -10.69 14.43 -6.67
N VAL A 138 -11.45 13.50 -7.21
CA VAL A 138 -10.94 12.27 -7.80
C VAL A 138 -11.52 12.08 -9.20
N ALA A 139 -10.67 11.65 -10.13
CA ALA A 139 -11.11 11.22 -11.45
C ALA A 139 -10.34 9.96 -11.89
N GLY A 140 -11.01 9.07 -12.61
CA GLY A 140 -10.43 7.82 -13.09
C GLY A 140 -10.71 7.56 -14.56
N TRP A 141 -9.73 6.96 -15.24
CA TRP A 141 -9.77 6.61 -16.66
C TRP A 141 -9.40 5.14 -16.85
N ALA A 142 -10.17 4.44 -17.70
CA ALA A 142 -9.90 3.06 -18.04
C ALA A 142 -8.69 2.93 -18.95
N VAL A 143 -7.78 2.04 -18.62
CA VAL A 143 -6.62 1.65 -19.43
C VAL A 143 -6.87 0.23 -19.91
N GLU A 144 -7.54 0.13 -21.07
CA GLU A 144 -7.99 -1.14 -21.69
C GLU A 144 -7.23 -1.44 -22.98
N ASP A 145 -6.46 -0.48 -23.51
CA ASP A 145 -5.63 -0.66 -24.70
C ASP A 145 -4.52 -1.68 -24.43
N PRO A 146 -4.45 -2.80 -25.18
CA PRO A 146 -3.43 -3.82 -24.98
C PRO A 146 -1.98 -3.29 -25.10
N ALA A 147 -1.75 -2.27 -25.91
CA ALA A 147 -0.41 -1.68 -26.05
C ALA A 147 -0.01 -0.90 -24.78
N LEU A 148 -0.96 -0.20 -24.15
CA LEU A 148 -0.71 0.48 -22.87
C LEU A 148 -0.56 -0.53 -21.72
N ILE A 149 -1.34 -1.58 -21.70
CA ILE A 149 -1.21 -2.68 -20.72
C ILE A 149 0.17 -3.31 -20.83
N ALA A 150 0.60 -3.67 -22.04
CA ALA A 150 1.94 -4.21 -22.30
C ALA A 150 3.06 -3.24 -21.88
N GLN A 151 2.87 -1.93 -22.06
CA GLN A 151 3.82 -0.91 -21.59
C GLN A 151 3.92 -0.90 -20.05
N ILE A 152 2.79 -0.98 -19.34
CA ILE A 152 2.75 -1.08 -17.87
C ILE A 152 3.46 -2.34 -17.40
N GLU A 153 3.16 -3.49 -17.99
CA GLU A 153 3.77 -4.78 -17.64
C GLU A 153 5.28 -4.77 -17.86
N ASN A 154 5.73 -4.20 -18.97
CA ASN A 154 7.15 -4.05 -19.26
C ASN A 154 7.84 -3.13 -18.25
N ALA A 155 7.23 -1.99 -17.90
CA ALA A 155 7.77 -1.08 -16.89
C ALA A 155 7.89 -1.76 -15.53
N LEU A 156 6.87 -2.48 -15.07
CA LEU A 156 6.91 -3.26 -13.83
C LEU A 156 7.98 -4.36 -13.86
N THR A 157 8.16 -5.02 -15.00
CA THR A 157 9.19 -6.06 -15.19
C THR A 157 10.59 -5.45 -15.07
N VAL A 158 10.83 -4.31 -15.68
CA VAL A 158 12.12 -3.60 -15.58
C VAL A 158 12.37 -3.12 -14.15
N LEU A 159 11.38 -2.47 -13.52
CA LEU A 159 11.50 -1.98 -12.15
C LEU A 159 11.76 -3.11 -11.15
N GLY A 160 11.19 -4.29 -11.38
CA GLY A 160 11.38 -5.49 -10.56
C GLY A 160 12.59 -6.34 -10.92
N SER A 161 13.41 -5.92 -11.88
CA SER A 161 14.58 -6.69 -12.31
C SER A 161 15.72 -6.63 -11.31
N GLN A 162 16.56 -7.67 -11.28
CA GLN A 162 17.77 -7.71 -10.47
C GLN A 162 18.77 -6.61 -10.89
N GLU A 163 18.88 -6.36 -12.19
CA GLU A 163 19.76 -5.33 -12.74
C GLU A 163 19.39 -3.93 -12.23
N GLU A 164 18.11 -3.57 -12.29
CA GLU A 164 17.63 -2.27 -11.81
C GLU A 164 17.76 -2.15 -10.30
N PHE A 165 17.51 -3.25 -9.56
CA PHE A 165 17.72 -3.29 -8.12
C PHE A 165 19.17 -3.05 -7.73
N ASP A 166 20.12 -3.75 -8.35
CA ASP A 166 21.55 -3.63 -8.03
C ASP A 166 22.10 -2.25 -8.39
N LYS A 167 21.57 -1.64 -9.44
CA LYS A 167 21.92 -0.27 -9.87
C LYS A 167 21.43 0.77 -8.85
N LYS A 168 20.20 0.64 -8.35
CA LYS A 168 19.61 1.59 -7.40
C LYS A 168 20.14 1.41 -5.99
N TYR A 169 20.42 0.19 -5.57
CA TYR A 169 20.74 -0.18 -4.19
C TYR A 169 22.04 -0.98 -4.10
N PRO A 170 23.20 -0.44 -4.54
CA PRO A 170 24.46 -1.17 -4.59
C PRO A 170 24.93 -1.64 -3.20
N ASP A 171 24.57 -0.89 -2.15
CA ASP A 171 24.97 -1.17 -0.76
C ASP A 171 23.91 -1.93 0.04
N ALA A 172 22.84 -2.40 -0.60
CA ALA A 172 21.79 -3.12 0.10
C ALA A 172 22.32 -4.45 0.65
N THR A 173 22.04 -4.72 1.92
CA THR A 173 22.36 -6.01 2.56
C THR A 173 21.44 -7.12 2.04
N ARG A 174 20.19 -6.79 1.74
CA ARG A 174 19.23 -7.69 1.09
C ARG A 174 19.32 -7.48 -0.42
N ARG A 175 19.57 -8.56 -1.16
CA ARG A 175 19.83 -8.53 -2.60
C ARG A 175 18.68 -9.00 -3.46
N ASP A 176 17.55 -9.36 -2.87
CA ASP A 176 16.35 -9.74 -3.64
C ASP A 176 15.74 -8.50 -4.30
N PRO A 177 15.30 -8.55 -5.57
CA PRO A 177 14.65 -7.44 -6.25
C PRO A 177 13.42 -6.93 -5.49
N LEU A 178 13.12 -5.65 -5.65
CA LEU A 178 11.94 -4.98 -5.11
C LEU A 178 11.19 -4.33 -6.26
N THR A 179 9.98 -4.80 -6.53
CA THR A 179 9.09 -4.19 -7.52
C THR A 179 8.25 -3.09 -6.88
N LEU A 180 7.58 -3.40 -5.77
CA LEU A 180 6.68 -2.48 -5.08
C LEU A 180 6.86 -2.57 -3.57
N ALA A 181 6.76 -1.43 -2.90
CA ALA A 181 6.64 -1.36 -1.45
C ALA A 181 5.24 -0.90 -1.04
N VAL A 182 4.71 -1.43 0.06
CA VAL A 182 3.43 -0.95 0.60
C VAL A 182 3.67 0.38 1.30
N GLY A 183 3.10 1.47 0.77
CA GLY A 183 3.18 2.79 1.40
C GLY A 183 2.17 2.95 2.53
N ASP A 184 0.91 2.55 2.26
CA ASP A 184 -0.15 2.49 3.27
C ASP A 184 -1.00 1.23 3.06
N GLY A 185 -1.66 0.78 4.13
CA GLY A 185 -2.48 -0.44 4.09
C GLY A 185 -1.69 -1.73 4.38
N ASN A 186 -0.53 -1.67 5.02
CA ASN A 186 0.30 -2.84 5.35
C ASN A 186 -0.50 -3.96 6.05
N HIS A 187 -1.32 -3.63 7.06
CA HIS A 187 -2.14 -4.63 7.75
C HIS A 187 -3.30 -5.16 6.88
N SER A 188 -3.80 -4.36 5.93
CA SER A 188 -4.85 -4.80 5.00
C SER A 188 -4.31 -5.81 4.00
N LEU A 189 -3.15 -5.54 3.40
CA LEU A 189 -2.51 -6.49 2.48
C LEU A 189 -2.06 -7.76 3.20
N ALA A 190 -1.51 -7.64 4.42
CA ALA A 190 -1.16 -8.79 5.26
C ALA A 190 -2.39 -9.65 5.60
N THR A 191 -3.55 -9.01 5.87
CA THR A 191 -4.81 -9.72 6.09
C THR A 191 -5.28 -10.43 4.83
N ALA A 192 -5.20 -9.78 3.66
CA ALA A 192 -5.52 -10.41 2.38
C ALA A 192 -4.66 -11.64 2.13
N LYS A 193 -3.34 -11.53 2.34
CA LYS A 193 -2.40 -12.66 2.24
C LYS A 193 -2.77 -13.80 3.20
N ALA A 194 -3.06 -13.48 4.46
CA ALA A 194 -3.44 -14.50 5.44
C ALA A 194 -4.76 -15.22 5.06
N CYS A 195 -5.78 -14.49 4.59
CA CYS A 195 -7.02 -15.08 4.08
C CYS A 195 -6.75 -15.99 2.86
N TRP A 196 -5.91 -15.53 1.94
CA TRP A 196 -5.51 -16.30 0.78
C TRP A 196 -4.80 -17.60 1.17
N GLU A 197 -3.83 -17.55 2.07
CA GLU A 197 -3.08 -18.73 2.53
C GLU A 197 -3.99 -19.77 3.20
N GLU A 198 -5.02 -19.34 3.94
CA GLU A 198 -5.99 -20.28 4.52
C GLU A 198 -6.89 -20.89 3.44
N LEU A 199 -7.41 -20.10 2.52
CA LEU A 199 -8.26 -20.57 1.43
C LEU A 199 -7.51 -21.50 0.50
N LYS A 200 -6.27 -21.19 0.15
CA LYS A 200 -5.41 -21.96 -0.74
C LYS A 200 -5.23 -23.42 -0.29
N LYS A 201 -5.25 -23.69 1.02
CA LYS A 201 -5.16 -25.04 1.55
C LYS A 201 -6.32 -25.97 1.13
N THR A 202 -7.44 -25.37 0.73
CA THR A 202 -8.66 -26.10 0.34
C THR A 202 -8.81 -26.25 -1.17
N LEU A 203 -7.90 -25.65 -1.96
CA LEU A 203 -7.96 -25.60 -3.42
C LEU A 203 -6.95 -26.57 -4.05
N THR A 204 -7.27 -27.04 -5.26
CA THR A 204 -6.26 -27.69 -6.10
C THR A 204 -5.29 -26.65 -6.67
N PRO A 205 -4.09 -27.04 -7.14
CA PRO A 205 -3.16 -26.09 -7.77
C PRO A 205 -3.79 -25.30 -8.92
N GLU A 206 -4.57 -25.95 -9.78
CA GLU A 206 -5.23 -25.32 -10.92
C GLU A 206 -6.31 -24.31 -10.46
N GLN A 207 -7.05 -24.67 -9.40
CA GLN A 207 -8.03 -23.74 -8.81
C GLN A 207 -7.35 -22.53 -8.16
N ALA A 208 -6.22 -22.75 -7.47
CA ALA A 208 -5.48 -21.69 -6.81
C ALA A 208 -4.87 -20.70 -7.80
N GLU A 209 -4.43 -21.16 -8.98
CA GLU A 209 -3.80 -20.31 -9.99
C GLU A 209 -4.74 -19.20 -10.49
N ASN A 210 -6.02 -19.51 -10.67
CA ASN A 210 -7.00 -18.59 -11.24
C ASN A 210 -8.01 -18.06 -10.21
N HIS A 211 -7.80 -18.31 -8.92
CA HIS A 211 -8.77 -17.93 -7.91
C HIS A 211 -8.76 -16.42 -7.64
N PRO A 212 -9.91 -15.72 -7.66
CA PRO A 212 -9.95 -14.26 -7.43
C PRO A 212 -9.32 -13.81 -6.12
N ALA A 213 -9.44 -14.59 -5.03
CA ALA A 213 -8.87 -14.26 -3.74
C ALA A 213 -7.32 -14.30 -3.70
N ARG A 214 -6.65 -14.78 -4.76
CA ARG A 214 -5.21 -14.65 -4.94
C ARG A 214 -4.79 -13.20 -5.16
N TRP A 215 -5.71 -12.36 -5.62
CA TRP A 215 -5.44 -10.99 -6.03
C TRP A 215 -6.00 -10.00 -5.02
N CYS A 216 -5.30 -8.89 -4.85
CA CYS A 216 -5.71 -7.81 -3.95
C CYS A 216 -5.70 -6.48 -4.69
N LEU A 217 -6.79 -5.74 -4.62
CA LEU A 217 -6.91 -4.45 -5.29
C LEU A 217 -6.06 -3.39 -4.58
N ALA A 218 -5.24 -2.67 -5.34
CA ALA A 218 -4.34 -1.64 -4.83
C ALA A 218 -4.17 -0.49 -5.83
N GLU A 219 -3.74 0.66 -5.32
CA GLU A 219 -3.30 1.81 -6.12
C GLU A 219 -1.78 1.90 -6.08
N VAL A 220 -1.12 1.89 -7.23
CA VAL A 220 0.33 2.08 -7.35
C VAL A 220 0.60 3.55 -7.63
N CYS A 221 1.49 4.16 -6.83
CA CYS A 221 1.97 5.53 -6.98
C CYS A 221 3.48 5.55 -7.16
N ASN A 222 4.00 6.53 -7.87
CA ASN A 222 5.44 6.77 -7.95
C ASN A 222 5.91 7.50 -6.68
N VAL A 223 6.87 6.94 -5.94
CA VAL A 223 7.41 7.58 -4.72
C VAL A 223 8.10 8.92 -5.00
N HIS A 224 8.52 9.15 -6.24
CA HIS A 224 9.14 10.40 -6.69
C HIS A 224 8.11 11.47 -7.09
N SER A 225 6.82 11.17 -7.05
CA SER A 225 5.77 12.14 -7.33
C SER A 225 5.81 13.28 -6.30
N PRO A 226 5.71 14.56 -6.72
CA PRO A 226 5.68 15.69 -5.80
C PRO A 226 4.43 15.73 -4.90
N ALA A 227 3.42 14.92 -5.21
CA ALA A 227 2.22 14.74 -4.38
C ALA A 227 2.38 13.64 -3.31
N ILE A 228 3.48 12.88 -3.32
CA ILE A 228 3.79 11.91 -2.28
C ILE A 228 4.73 12.56 -1.26
N GLU A 229 4.20 12.79 -0.08
CA GLU A 229 4.97 13.32 1.05
C GLU A 229 5.05 12.26 2.16
N ILE A 230 6.25 12.06 2.68
CA ILE A 230 6.48 11.20 3.84
C ILE A 230 6.51 12.11 5.06
N GLU A 231 5.43 12.11 5.81
CA GLU A 231 5.34 12.88 7.04
C GLU A 231 5.99 12.12 8.21
N PRO A 232 6.73 12.85 9.09
CA PRO A 232 7.33 12.22 10.26
C PRO A 232 6.25 11.84 11.28
N ILE A 233 6.40 10.67 11.89
CA ILE A 233 5.57 10.27 13.02
C ILE A 233 6.18 10.83 14.29
N HIS A 234 5.58 11.88 14.84
CA HIS A 234 6.02 12.47 16.10
C HIS A 234 5.77 11.55 17.29
N ARG A 235 6.68 11.55 18.24
CA ARG A 235 6.58 10.81 19.51
C ARG A 235 6.76 11.78 20.65
N VAL A 236 5.92 11.64 21.68
CA VAL A 236 6.07 12.37 22.93
C VAL A 236 6.43 11.38 24.02
N LEU A 237 7.52 11.63 24.71
CA LEU A 237 7.96 10.84 25.86
C LEU A 237 7.66 11.63 27.13
N PHE A 238 7.01 10.99 28.09
CA PHE A 238 6.67 11.58 29.37
C PHE A 238 7.57 11.04 30.47
N ASN A 239 7.85 11.89 31.47
CA ASN A 239 8.65 11.52 32.66
C ASN A 239 10.05 10.99 32.31
N VAL A 240 10.70 11.58 31.33
CA VAL A 240 12.06 11.25 30.91
C VAL A 240 12.96 12.45 31.01
N ASP A 241 14.25 12.20 31.32
CA ASP A 241 15.28 13.20 31.21
C ASP A 241 15.77 13.27 29.77
N CYS A 242 15.71 14.48 29.18
CA CYS A 242 16.05 14.69 27.76
C CYS A 242 17.52 14.32 27.47
N ALA A 243 18.45 14.59 28.40
CA ALA A 243 19.86 14.27 28.19
C ALA A 243 20.10 12.75 28.16
N THR A 244 19.42 12.02 29.04
CA THR A 244 19.47 10.55 29.08
C THR A 244 18.89 9.94 27.82
N VAL A 245 17.75 10.45 27.31
CA VAL A 245 17.15 9.99 26.05
C VAL A 245 18.09 10.23 24.87
N LEU A 246 18.65 11.44 24.78
CA LEU A 246 19.58 11.78 23.71
C LEU A 246 20.83 10.89 23.73
N LEU A 247 21.43 10.71 24.90
CA LEU A 247 22.61 9.85 25.05
C LEU A 247 22.31 8.39 24.68
N SER A 248 21.16 7.88 25.11
CA SER A 248 20.71 6.53 24.77
C SER A 248 20.48 6.37 23.27
N LEU A 249 19.89 7.37 22.60
CA LEU A 249 19.68 7.37 21.16
C LEU A 249 21.00 7.39 20.39
N ILE A 250 21.96 8.23 20.81
CA ILE A 250 23.29 8.29 20.21
C ILE A 250 24.00 6.93 20.36
N THR A 251 24.04 6.39 21.58
CA THR A 251 24.70 5.10 21.87
C THR A 251 24.06 3.96 21.05
N TRP A 252 22.73 3.94 20.94
CA TRP A 252 22.03 2.93 20.14
C TRP A 252 22.34 3.09 18.64
N SER A 253 22.38 4.32 18.16
CA SER A 253 22.68 4.63 16.75
C SER A 253 24.11 4.19 16.39
N ASP A 254 25.08 4.51 17.22
CA ASP A 254 26.47 4.12 17.00
C ASP A 254 26.66 2.59 17.00
N ALA A 255 25.90 1.89 17.83
CA ALA A 255 25.96 0.42 17.93
C ALA A 255 25.25 -0.31 16.78
N ASN A 256 24.22 0.31 16.17
CA ASN A 256 23.32 -0.38 15.25
C ASN A 256 23.30 0.18 13.82
N MET A 257 23.86 1.38 13.61
CA MET A 257 23.82 2.07 12.33
C MET A 257 25.22 2.59 11.97
N ALA A 258 26.00 1.78 11.29
CA ALA A 258 27.34 2.19 10.84
C ALA A 258 27.24 3.50 10.00
N GLY A 259 27.84 4.58 10.51
CA GLY A 259 27.96 5.84 9.80
C GLY A 259 26.83 6.87 10.01
N CYS A 260 26.04 6.79 11.08
CA CYS A 260 25.17 7.90 11.48
C CYS A 260 26.03 9.05 12.03
N CYS A 261 26.19 10.11 11.23
CA CYS A 261 26.79 11.36 11.68
C CYS A 261 25.71 12.31 12.18
N PHE A 262 25.75 12.69 13.44
CA PHE A 262 25.02 13.85 13.92
C PHE A 262 25.59 15.12 13.26
N GLY A 263 24.78 15.84 12.47
CA GLY A 263 25.18 17.10 11.84
C GLY A 263 25.73 17.04 10.41
N GLY A 264 25.67 15.90 9.75
CA GLY A 264 26.04 15.79 8.32
C GLY A 264 24.91 16.24 7.37
N ASN A 265 25.30 16.81 6.24
CA ASN A 265 24.42 17.45 5.23
C ASN A 265 23.46 16.52 4.49
N LYS A 266 23.21 15.30 4.91
CA LYS A 266 22.31 14.36 4.27
C LYS A 266 21.66 13.45 5.29
N LYS A 267 20.33 13.28 5.19
CA LYS A 267 19.46 12.26 5.75
C LYS A 267 18.79 12.65 7.06
N GLN A 268 17.48 12.63 7.03
CA GLN A 268 16.48 12.64 8.09
C GLN A 268 16.90 13.39 9.38
N PRO A 269 16.66 14.68 9.47
CA PRO A 269 16.94 15.42 10.68
C PRO A 269 16.00 14.96 11.81
N PHE A 270 16.57 14.58 12.95
CA PHE A 270 15.82 14.43 14.19
C PHE A 270 15.84 15.77 14.94
N THR A 271 14.67 16.25 15.29
CA THR A 271 14.54 17.40 16.18
C THR A 271 14.07 16.92 17.55
N LEU A 272 14.86 17.17 18.57
CA LEU A 272 14.45 17.00 19.95
C LEU A 272 13.96 18.34 20.47
N ALA A 273 12.69 18.42 20.85
CA ALA A 273 12.12 19.57 21.54
C ALA A 273 11.89 19.18 23.00
N GLY A 274 12.50 19.93 23.92
CA GLY A 274 12.29 19.80 25.35
C GLY A 274 11.73 21.09 25.95
N PRO A 275 11.18 21.04 27.18
CA PRO A 275 10.87 22.26 27.90
C PRO A 275 12.15 23.04 28.14
N HIS A 276 12.08 24.35 27.97
CA HIS A 276 13.14 25.30 28.26
C HIS A 276 13.44 25.37 29.75
#